data_d95176e46737aac7d1dbb2ca3f6e671e
#
_entry.id   d95176e46737aac7d1dbb2ca3f6e671e
#
_cell.length_a   1.000
_cell.length_b   1.000
_cell.length_c   1.000
_cell.angle_alpha   90.00
_cell.angle_beta   90.00
_cell.angle_gamma   90.00
#
_symmetry.space_group_name_H-M   'P 1'
#
loop_
_entity.id
_entity.type
_entity.pdbx_description
1 polymer ?
#
loop_
_entity_poly.entity_id
_entity_poly.type
_entity_poly.pdbx_seq_one_letter_code
_entity_poly.pdbx_strand_id
1 'polypeptide(L)'
;MYCTSSDKGIVYCCSMQGETLWSFTDESLVYSREISVDRGENVFVVGRYSNNLMMIRHDGKDSKTLLTESDGLNNPVSLHYNQKKKLLLVCNQEDGYVFLYSVL
;
A
#
# COMPACT_ATOMS: atom_id res chain seq x y z
N MET A 1 8.95 -11.54 -0.13
CA MET A 1 8.21 -11.24 -1.36
C MET A 1 6.76 -10.90 -1.02
N TYR A 2 6.25 -9.87 -1.65
CA TYR A 2 4.90 -9.36 -1.35
C TYR A 2 4.08 -9.30 -2.61
N CYS A 3 2.81 -9.66 -2.51
CA CYS A 3 1.88 -9.59 -3.64
C CYS A 3 0.47 -9.29 -3.14
N THR A 4 -0.37 -8.82 -4.05
CA THR A 4 -1.75 -8.48 -3.74
C THR A 4 -2.70 -9.33 -4.57
N SER A 5 -3.87 -9.62 -4.00
CA SER A 5 -5.02 -10.09 -4.74
C SER A 5 -5.94 -8.89 -4.95
N SER A 6 -5.95 -8.32 -6.15
CA SER A 6 -6.60 -7.04 -6.39
C SER A 6 -8.10 -7.05 -6.13
N ASP A 7 -8.78 -8.10 -6.54
CA ASP A 7 -10.23 -8.21 -6.40
C ASP A 7 -10.68 -8.46 -4.95
N LYS A 8 -9.80 -9.05 -4.12
CA LYS A 8 -10.16 -9.40 -2.75
C LYS A 8 -9.59 -8.46 -1.69
N GLY A 9 -8.71 -7.54 -2.09
CA GLY A 9 -8.07 -6.64 -1.14
C GLY A 9 -7.15 -7.35 -0.15
N ILE A 10 -6.51 -8.43 -0.58
CA ILE A 10 -5.62 -9.22 0.28
C ILE A 10 -4.18 -8.93 -0.08
N VAL A 11 -3.35 -8.69 0.93
CA VAL A 11 -1.90 -8.55 0.78
C VAL A 11 -1.22 -9.78 1.37
N TYR A 12 -0.33 -10.39 0.60
CA TYR A 12 0.38 -11.60 1.01
C TYR A 12 1.87 -11.32 1.14
N CYS A 13 2.49 -11.93 2.15
CA CYS A 13 3.93 -12.06 2.23
C CYS A 13 4.29 -13.53 2.05
N CYS A 14 5.15 -13.83 1.10
CA CYS A 14 5.52 -15.20 0.75
C CYS A 14 7.02 -15.42 0.88
N SER A 15 7.41 -16.65 1.20
CA SER A 15 8.81 -17.05 1.19
C SER A 15 9.31 -17.22 -0.25
N MET A 16 10.61 -17.42 -0.41
CA MET A 16 11.20 -17.70 -1.72
C MET A 16 10.68 -19.01 -2.33
N GLN A 17 10.19 -19.91 -1.50
CA GLN A 17 9.61 -21.18 -1.95
C GLN A 17 8.10 -21.09 -2.22
N GLY A 18 7.52 -19.89 -2.09
CA GLY A 18 6.11 -19.67 -2.37
C GLY A 18 5.16 -19.95 -1.22
N GLU A 19 5.69 -20.20 -0.02
CA GLU A 19 4.85 -20.40 1.15
C GLU A 19 4.34 -19.07 1.69
N THR A 20 3.05 -19.01 2.02
CA THR A 20 2.48 -17.81 2.63
C THR A 20 2.97 -17.69 4.07
N LEU A 21 3.70 -16.62 4.36
CA LEU A 21 4.18 -16.33 5.72
C LEU A 21 3.13 -15.60 6.53
N TRP A 22 2.43 -14.65 5.91
CA TRP A 22 1.27 -13.99 6.49
C TRP A 22 0.41 -13.40 5.37
N SER A 23 -0.83 -13.13 5.71
CA SER A 23 -1.74 -12.41 4.83
C SER A 23 -2.45 -11.32 5.65
N PHE A 24 -2.82 -10.26 4.96
CA PHE A 24 -3.50 -9.11 5.57
C PHE A 24 -4.75 -8.80 4.78
N THR A 25 -5.87 -8.67 5.50
CA THR A 25 -7.14 -8.21 4.94
C THR A 25 -7.70 -7.12 5.83
N ASP A 26 -8.35 -6.14 5.20
CA ASP A 26 -9.01 -5.07 5.94
C ASP A 26 -10.18 -4.58 5.10
N GLU A 27 -11.34 -4.42 5.73
CA GLU A 27 -12.54 -3.97 5.03
C GLU A 27 -12.37 -2.60 4.39
N SER A 28 -11.49 -1.77 4.96
CA SER A 28 -11.20 -0.44 4.43
C SER A 28 -10.33 -0.47 3.18
N LEU A 29 -9.78 -1.63 2.79
CA LEU A 29 -8.89 -1.75 1.64
C LEU A 29 -9.62 -2.50 0.53
N VAL A 30 -10.06 -1.75 -0.50
CA VAL A 30 -10.83 -2.31 -1.61
C VAL A 30 -10.02 -2.18 -2.89
N TYR A 31 -9.85 -3.30 -3.58
CA TYR A 31 -9.12 -3.38 -4.84
C TYR A 31 -7.68 -2.91 -4.68
N SER A 32 -6.95 -3.57 -3.78
CA SER A 32 -5.53 -3.30 -3.57
C SER A 32 -4.74 -3.79 -4.78
N ARG A 33 -3.94 -2.91 -5.35
CA ARG A 33 -3.27 -3.20 -6.62
C ARG A 33 -1.78 -2.95 -6.59
N GLU A 34 -1.37 -1.82 -6.02
CA GLU A 34 0.02 -1.43 -6.00
C GLU A 34 0.57 -1.52 -4.59
N ILE A 35 1.77 -2.08 -4.47
CA ILE A 35 2.48 -2.14 -3.19
C ILE A 35 3.90 -1.63 -3.37
N SER A 36 4.46 -1.09 -2.29
CA SER A 36 5.85 -0.70 -2.20
C SER A 36 6.35 -1.01 -0.80
N VAL A 37 7.65 -1.20 -0.63
CA VAL A 37 8.22 -1.68 0.62
C VAL A 37 9.39 -0.78 1.01
N ASP A 38 9.50 -0.42 2.29
CA ASP A 38 10.66 0.32 2.78
C ASP A 38 11.75 -0.63 3.28
N ARG A 39 12.84 -0.08 3.81
CA ARG A 39 13.98 -0.89 4.29
C ARG A 39 13.62 -1.75 5.49
N GLY A 40 12.67 -1.33 6.31
CA GLY A 40 12.19 -2.10 7.45
C GLY A 40 11.17 -3.16 7.08
N GLU A 41 10.94 -3.35 5.78
CA GLU A 41 9.95 -4.27 5.23
C GLU A 41 8.52 -3.94 5.66
N ASN A 42 8.25 -2.67 5.97
CA ASN A 42 6.89 -2.19 6.06
C ASN A 42 6.31 -2.08 4.67
N VAL A 43 5.08 -2.54 4.52
CA VAL A 43 4.42 -2.62 3.22
C VAL A 43 3.43 -1.48 3.08
N PHE A 44 3.54 -0.74 1.99
CA PHE A 44 2.60 0.32 1.65
C PHE A 44 1.70 -0.16 0.53
N VAL A 45 0.41 0.04 0.67
CA VAL A 45 -0.57 -0.45 -0.31
C VAL A 45 -1.65 0.61 -0.51
N VAL A 46 -2.08 0.77 -1.76
CA VAL A 46 -3.20 1.66 -2.08
C VAL A 46 -4.43 0.84 -2.40
N GLY A 47 -5.57 1.28 -1.88
CA GLY A 47 -6.87 0.75 -2.23
C GLY A 47 -7.48 1.64 -3.31
N ARG A 48 -7.56 1.11 -4.52
CA ARG A 48 -8.00 1.89 -5.67
C ARG A 48 -9.43 2.40 -5.53
N TYR A 49 -10.33 1.55 -5.09
CA TYR A 49 -11.74 1.92 -4.96
C TYR A 49 -12.10 2.44 -3.58
N SER A 50 -11.26 2.18 -2.58
CA SER A 50 -11.46 2.71 -1.23
C SER A 50 -10.74 4.04 -1.01
N ASN A 51 -9.94 4.49 -1.97
CA ASN A 51 -9.27 5.80 -1.95
C ASN A 51 -8.43 5.98 -0.69
N ASN A 52 -7.62 4.99 -0.36
CA ASN A 52 -6.78 5.06 0.83
C ASN A 52 -5.38 4.52 0.56
N LEU A 53 -4.44 4.94 1.41
CA LEU A 53 -3.08 4.44 1.47
C LEU A 53 -2.86 3.89 2.86
N MET A 54 -2.48 2.63 2.94
CA MET A 54 -2.24 1.94 4.21
C MET A 54 -0.80 1.48 4.32
N MET A 55 -0.30 1.44 5.55
CA MET A 55 0.98 0.82 5.88
C MET A 55 0.72 -0.41 6.71
N ILE A 56 1.35 -1.52 6.35
CA ILE A 56 1.28 -2.78 7.07
C ILE A 56 2.66 -3.08 7.62
N ARG A 57 2.76 -3.37 8.91
CA ARG A 57 4.03 -3.72 9.54
C ARG A 57 4.61 -5.00 8.94
N HIS A 58 5.92 -5.14 9.03
CA HIS A 58 6.67 -6.25 8.45
C HIS A 58 6.18 -7.64 8.87
N ASP A 59 5.55 -7.76 10.02
CA ASP A 59 5.00 -9.01 10.53
C ASP A 59 3.54 -9.25 10.13
N GLY A 60 2.92 -8.30 9.45
CA GLY A 60 1.53 -8.39 9.03
C GLY A 60 0.49 -8.22 10.14
N LYS A 61 0.91 -7.87 11.35
CA LYS A 61 0.01 -7.81 12.52
C LYS A 61 -0.60 -6.44 12.74
N ASP A 62 0.16 -5.38 12.48
CA ASP A 62 -0.30 -4.01 12.70
C ASP A 62 -0.41 -3.28 11.39
N SER A 63 -1.37 -2.38 11.30
CA SER A 63 -1.56 -1.55 10.13
C SER A 63 -1.99 -0.15 10.53
N LYS A 64 -1.82 0.79 9.61
CA LYS A 64 -2.19 2.18 9.82
C LYS A 64 -2.62 2.78 8.50
N THR A 65 -3.73 3.53 8.50
CA THR A 65 -4.14 4.32 7.34
C THR A 65 -3.36 5.63 7.35
N LEU A 66 -2.64 5.91 6.27
CA LEU A 66 -1.81 7.10 6.14
C LEU A 66 -2.53 8.24 5.45
N LEU A 67 -3.25 7.94 4.37
CA LEU A 67 -4.00 8.93 3.59
C LEU A 67 -5.36 8.35 3.22
N THR A 68 -6.35 9.23 3.08
CA THR A 68 -7.71 8.86 2.72
C THR A 68 -8.25 9.77 1.63
N GLU A 69 -9.50 9.54 1.23
CA GLU A 69 -10.20 10.39 0.28
C GLU A 69 -10.25 11.85 0.74
N SER A 70 -10.39 12.07 2.05
CA SER A 70 -10.42 13.43 2.59
C SER A 70 -9.08 14.17 2.43
N ASP A 71 -7.98 13.43 2.23
CA ASP A 71 -6.67 14.00 1.92
C ASP A 71 -6.50 14.27 0.43
N GLY A 72 -7.43 13.84 -0.40
CA GLY A 72 -7.41 14.06 -1.83
C GLY A 72 -7.16 12.82 -2.68
N LEU A 73 -7.02 11.64 -2.07
CA LEU A 73 -6.86 10.40 -2.84
C LEU A 73 -8.15 10.10 -3.60
N ASN A 74 -8.00 9.86 -4.90
CA ASN A 74 -9.12 9.55 -5.78
C ASN A 74 -8.65 8.55 -6.82
N ASN A 75 -9.08 7.31 -6.66
CA ASN A 75 -8.69 6.23 -7.55
C ASN A 75 -7.17 6.15 -7.70
N PRO A 76 -6.43 6.00 -6.60
CA PRO A 76 -4.96 5.94 -6.66
C PRO A 76 -4.50 4.69 -7.40
N VAL A 77 -3.58 4.84 -8.33
CA VAL A 77 -3.17 3.76 -9.22
C VAL A 77 -1.68 3.45 -9.19
N SER A 78 -0.86 4.34 -8.65
CA SER A 78 0.56 4.05 -8.56
C SER A 78 1.12 4.48 -7.23
N LEU A 79 2.17 3.78 -6.82
CA LEU A 79 2.80 3.95 -5.53
C LEU A 79 4.27 3.61 -5.66
N HIS A 80 5.14 4.49 -5.16
CA HIS A 80 6.58 4.25 -5.17
C HIS A 80 7.21 4.82 -3.91
N TYR A 81 8.07 4.04 -3.27
CA TYR A 81 8.84 4.48 -2.11
C TYR A 81 10.27 4.82 -2.53
N ASN A 82 10.70 6.04 -2.21
CA ASN A 82 12.07 6.48 -2.44
C ASN A 82 12.86 6.29 -1.15
N GLN A 83 13.79 5.35 -1.14
CA GLN A 83 14.54 4.98 0.06
C GLN A 83 15.47 6.07 0.54
N LYS A 84 16.08 6.80 -0.37
CA LYS A 84 17.03 7.86 0.00
C LYS A 84 16.34 9.02 0.69
N LYS A 85 15.19 9.41 0.20
CA LYS A 85 14.44 10.56 0.74
C LYS A 85 13.38 10.17 1.74
N LYS A 86 13.10 8.88 1.89
CA LYS A 86 12.03 8.35 2.74
C LYS A 86 10.68 8.97 2.41
N LEU A 87 10.40 9.03 1.11
CA LEU A 87 9.16 9.60 0.60
C LEU A 87 8.37 8.56 -0.17
N LEU A 88 7.07 8.52 0.06
CA LEU A 88 6.13 7.79 -0.76
C LEU A 88 5.55 8.72 -1.80
N LEU A 89 5.52 8.25 -3.04
CA LEU A 89 4.90 8.95 -4.15
C LEU A 89 3.63 8.20 -4.53
N VAL A 90 2.49 8.87 -4.47
CA VAL A 90 1.18 8.28 -4.77
C VAL A 90 0.52 9.12 -5.84
N CYS A 91 0.01 8.47 -6.89
CA CYS A 91 -0.63 9.17 -8.02
C CYS A 91 -2.07 8.73 -8.19
N ASN A 92 -2.96 9.72 -8.37
CA ASN A 92 -4.34 9.47 -8.77
C ASN A 92 -4.42 9.22 -10.27
N GLN A 93 -5.39 8.42 -10.68
CA GLN A 93 -5.53 8.03 -12.08
C GLN A 93 -6.03 9.18 -12.97
N GLU A 94 -7.11 9.83 -12.55
CA GLU A 94 -7.84 10.72 -13.45
C GLU A 94 -7.45 12.19 -13.36
N ASP A 95 -7.22 12.70 -12.15
CA ASP A 95 -6.91 14.12 -11.97
C ASP A 95 -5.43 14.45 -12.10
N GLY A 96 -4.58 13.43 -12.14
CA GLY A 96 -3.14 13.61 -12.28
C GLY A 96 -2.45 14.14 -11.04
N TYR A 97 -3.14 14.24 -9.92
CA TYR A 97 -2.52 14.72 -8.70
C TYR A 97 -1.53 13.70 -8.15
N VAL A 98 -0.42 14.21 -7.66
CA VAL A 98 0.66 13.42 -7.08
C VAL A 98 0.84 13.86 -5.64
N PHE A 99 0.88 12.89 -4.74
CA PHE A 99 1.05 13.14 -3.31
C PHE A 99 2.41 12.64 -2.88
N LEU A 100 3.11 13.46 -2.10
CA LEU A 100 4.36 13.08 -1.45
C LEU A 100 4.09 12.94 0.04
N TYR A 101 4.35 11.76 0.56
CA TYR A 101 4.15 11.45 1.98
C TYR A 101 5.50 11.14 2.60
N SER A 102 5.87 11.87 3.66
CA SER A 102 7.13 11.66 4.35
C SER A 102 6.99 10.52 5.36
N VAL A 103 7.81 9.50 5.19
CA VAL A 103 7.82 8.33 6.08
C VAL A 103 9.05 8.43 6.97
N LEU A 104 8.83 8.59 8.27
CA LEU A 104 9.91 8.71 9.24
C LEU A 104 10.09 7.45 10.05
#